data_45675c16ab7c0a39d491f365aaedb3bd
#
_entry.id   45675c16ab7c0a39d491f365aaedb3bd
#
_cell.length_a   1.000
_cell.length_b   1.000
_cell.length_c   1.000
_cell.angle_alpha   90.00
_cell.angle_beta   90.00
_cell.angle_gamma   90.00
#
_symmetry.space_group_name_H-M   'P 1'
#
loop_
_entity.id
_entity.type
_entity.pdbx_description
1 polymer ?
#
loop_
_entity_poly.entity_id
_entity_poly.type
_entity_poly.pdbx_seq_one_letter_code
_entity_poly.pdbx_strand_id
1 'polypeptide(L)'
;PFDLSGGQKRRVAIAGVLAMRPEVLILDEPTAGLDPGERVRLRNFISEFSHDRIVLISTHIVSDIEYISTRNAIMKAGEIVDVGTTAELVKRIEGKVWNCIIPTSKLPECEMRLRIINQRGEDHNQVSIRYLSEHSEIDGAVTTEPRLEDLYLWLFPQTDLEKEDR
;
A
#
# COMPACT_ATOMS: atom_id res chain seq x y z
N PRO A 1 -23.51 -12.03 21.72
CA PRO A 1 -22.35 -11.69 20.87
C PRO A 1 -22.29 -12.49 19.58
N PHE A 2 -23.24 -13.43 19.31
CA PHE A 2 -23.23 -14.28 18.11
C PHE A 2 -23.69 -13.54 16.85
N ASP A 3 -24.37 -12.41 16.98
CA ASP A 3 -24.96 -11.65 15.88
C ASP A 3 -24.10 -10.46 15.42
N LEU A 4 -22.86 -10.33 15.92
CA LEU A 4 -21.96 -9.26 15.52
C LEU A 4 -21.31 -9.59 14.15
N SER A 5 -21.25 -8.60 13.25
CA SER A 5 -20.45 -8.69 12.03
C SER A 5 -18.95 -8.86 12.34
N GLY A 6 -18.16 -9.33 11.35
CA GLY A 6 -16.71 -9.48 11.52
C GLY A 6 -16.04 -8.18 12.00
N GLY A 7 -16.42 -7.04 11.40
CA GLY A 7 -15.91 -5.72 11.79
C GLY A 7 -16.32 -5.32 13.20
N GLN A 8 -17.55 -5.64 13.62
CA GLN A 8 -18.00 -5.38 14.99
C GLN A 8 -17.24 -6.22 16.01
N LYS A 9 -17.01 -7.52 15.74
CA LYS A 9 -16.21 -8.39 16.60
C LYS A 9 -14.78 -7.86 16.77
N ARG A 10 -14.17 -7.42 15.67
CA ARG A 10 -12.81 -6.83 15.71
C ARG A 10 -12.76 -5.55 16.52
N ARG A 11 -13.75 -4.65 16.39
CA ARG A 11 -13.84 -3.43 17.22
C ARG A 11 -13.97 -3.74 18.70
N VAL A 12 -14.79 -4.73 19.05
CA VAL A 12 -14.93 -5.16 20.46
C VAL A 12 -13.60 -5.72 21.00
N ALA A 13 -12.88 -6.52 20.20
CA ALA A 13 -11.57 -7.03 20.59
C ALA A 13 -10.55 -5.90 20.84
N ILE A 14 -10.47 -4.95 19.89
CA ILE A 14 -9.58 -3.77 20.01
C ILE A 14 -9.98 -2.95 21.24
N ALA A 15 -11.27 -2.67 21.45
CA ALA A 15 -11.75 -1.92 22.62
C ALA A 15 -11.39 -2.62 23.94
N GLY A 16 -11.45 -3.95 23.99
CA GLY A 16 -11.04 -4.74 25.17
C GLY A 16 -9.56 -4.58 25.49
N VAL A 17 -8.69 -4.61 24.47
CA VAL A 17 -7.24 -4.40 24.65
C VAL A 17 -6.95 -2.97 25.12
N LEU A 18 -7.63 -2.00 24.52
CA LEU A 18 -7.44 -0.58 24.82
C LEU A 18 -7.91 -0.20 26.25
N ALA A 19 -8.92 -0.89 26.76
CA ALA A 19 -9.39 -0.70 28.14
C ALA A 19 -8.29 -0.98 29.18
N MET A 20 -7.29 -1.80 28.83
CA MET A 20 -6.11 -2.07 29.64
C MET A 20 -5.08 -0.94 29.64
N ARG A 21 -5.27 0.10 28.81
CA ARG A 21 -4.35 1.25 28.62
C ARG A 21 -2.89 0.82 28.38
N PRO A 22 -2.61 -0.04 27.39
CA PRO A 22 -1.26 -0.54 27.15
C PRO A 22 -0.33 0.61 26.72
N GLU A 23 0.94 0.55 27.10
CA GLU A 23 1.99 1.44 26.60
C GLU A 23 2.43 1.04 25.18
N VAL A 24 2.34 -0.25 24.85
CA VAL A 24 2.66 -0.82 23.55
C VAL A 24 1.45 -1.58 23.03
N LEU A 25 0.95 -1.20 21.86
CA LEU A 25 -0.16 -1.85 21.16
C LEU A 25 0.35 -2.50 19.88
N ILE A 26 0.10 -3.79 19.72
CA ILE A 26 0.44 -4.54 18.50
C ILE A 26 -0.85 -4.93 17.80
N LEU A 27 -0.99 -4.56 16.53
CA LEU A 27 -2.16 -4.83 15.70
C LEU A 27 -1.73 -5.57 14.43
N ASP A 28 -2.30 -6.76 14.24
CA ASP A 28 -2.08 -7.55 13.03
C ASP A 28 -3.29 -7.41 12.10
N GLU A 29 -3.05 -6.91 10.88
CA GLU A 29 -4.06 -6.66 9.85
C GLU A 29 -5.32 -5.95 10.37
N PRO A 30 -5.20 -4.80 11.09
CA PRO A 30 -6.34 -4.25 11.84
C PRO A 30 -7.47 -3.75 10.94
N THR A 31 -7.19 -3.37 9.70
CA THR A 31 -8.14 -2.81 8.75
C THR A 31 -8.71 -3.82 7.75
N ALA A 32 -8.18 -5.04 7.71
CA ALA A 32 -8.61 -6.07 6.77
C ALA A 32 -10.10 -6.42 6.97
N GLY A 33 -10.86 -6.46 5.87
CA GLY A 33 -12.29 -6.79 5.89
C GLY A 33 -13.22 -5.71 6.47
N LEU A 34 -12.72 -4.52 6.76
CA LEU A 34 -13.53 -3.37 7.15
C LEU A 34 -14.06 -2.64 5.91
N ASP A 35 -15.28 -2.11 6.01
CA ASP A 35 -15.78 -1.17 5.01
C ASP A 35 -14.96 0.15 5.02
N PRO A 36 -15.02 0.97 3.94
CA PRO A 36 -14.23 2.19 3.85
C PRO A 36 -14.45 3.17 5.01
N GLY A 37 -15.69 3.30 5.50
CA GLY A 37 -16.02 4.20 6.62
C GLY A 37 -15.45 3.70 7.94
N GLU A 38 -15.53 2.41 8.21
CA GLU A 38 -14.95 1.79 9.40
C GLU A 38 -13.42 1.86 9.37
N ARG A 39 -12.81 1.67 8.20
CA ARG A 39 -11.36 1.79 8.01
C ARG A 39 -10.86 3.19 8.36
N VAL A 40 -11.53 4.24 7.88
CA VAL A 40 -11.19 5.64 8.23
C VAL A 40 -11.30 5.88 9.73
N ARG A 41 -12.38 5.41 10.37
CA ARG A 41 -12.56 5.58 11.82
C ARG A 41 -11.47 4.89 12.62
N LEU A 42 -11.11 3.66 12.24
CA LEU A 42 -10.04 2.92 12.92
C LEU A 42 -8.68 3.59 12.73
N ARG A 43 -8.35 4.08 11.52
CA ARG A 43 -7.11 4.82 11.26
C ARG A 43 -7.01 6.07 12.13
N ASN A 44 -8.06 6.88 12.18
CA ASN A 44 -8.09 8.09 13.01
C ASN A 44 -7.91 7.76 14.49
N PHE A 45 -8.57 6.70 14.95
CA PHE A 45 -8.43 6.22 16.32
C PHE A 45 -6.98 5.77 16.63
N ILE A 46 -6.36 4.99 15.74
CA ILE A 46 -4.97 4.54 15.90
C ILE A 46 -4.01 5.74 15.93
N SER A 47 -4.22 6.71 15.04
CA SER A 47 -3.43 7.93 15.00
C SER A 47 -3.52 8.71 16.31
N GLU A 48 -4.72 8.89 16.86
CA GLU A 48 -4.93 9.55 18.15
C GLU A 48 -4.28 8.77 19.31
N PHE A 49 -4.46 7.45 19.31
CA PHE A 49 -3.90 6.58 20.36
C PHE A 49 -2.37 6.55 20.35
N SER A 50 -1.74 6.75 19.21
CA SER A 50 -0.28 6.71 19.05
C SER A 50 0.47 7.95 19.52
N HIS A 51 -0.23 9.02 19.93
CA HIS A 51 0.41 10.29 20.31
C HIS A 51 1.37 10.14 21.50
N ASP A 52 1.05 9.30 22.45
CA ASP A 52 1.81 9.08 23.69
C ASP A 52 2.21 7.62 23.92
N ARG A 53 2.04 6.77 22.90
CA ARG A 53 2.23 5.32 22.98
C ARG A 53 2.91 4.75 21.75
N ILE A 54 3.44 3.55 21.88
CA ILE A 54 4.00 2.80 20.78
C ILE A 54 2.88 1.95 20.16
N VAL A 55 2.62 2.16 18.85
CA VAL A 55 1.71 1.32 18.09
C VAL A 55 2.49 0.65 16.97
N LEU A 56 2.53 -0.68 16.98
CA LEU A 56 3.09 -1.49 15.92
C LEU A 56 1.96 -2.11 15.11
N ILE A 57 1.98 -1.93 13.80
CA ILE A 57 0.96 -2.44 12.89
C ILE A 57 1.64 -3.30 11.83
N SER A 58 1.17 -4.54 11.65
CA SER A 58 1.47 -5.34 10.47
C SER A 58 0.29 -5.25 9.50
N THR A 59 0.55 -5.02 8.22
CA THR A 59 -0.47 -5.04 7.18
C THR A 59 0.15 -5.13 5.79
N HIS A 60 -0.59 -5.73 4.87
CA HIS A 60 -0.31 -5.70 3.43
C HIS A 60 -1.05 -4.56 2.71
N ILE A 61 -1.92 -3.81 3.40
CA ILE A 61 -2.68 -2.70 2.82
C ILE A 61 -1.86 -1.42 2.94
N VAL A 62 -1.01 -1.19 1.95
CA VAL A 62 -0.03 -0.08 1.94
C VAL A 62 -0.68 1.29 2.11
N SER A 63 -1.86 1.51 1.49
CA SER A 63 -2.60 2.76 1.59
C SER A 63 -3.02 3.14 3.02
N ASP A 64 -3.19 2.16 3.90
CA ASP A 64 -3.54 2.47 5.29
C ASP A 64 -2.33 3.00 6.07
N ILE A 65 -1.14 2.47 5.75
CA ILE A 65 0.10 2.88 6.41
C ILE A 65 0.45 4.33 6.09
N GLU A 66 0.27 4.77 4.86
CA GLU A 66 0.58 6.15 4.44
C GLU A 66 -0.13 7.21 5.29
N TYR A 67 -1.29 6.87 5.87
CA TYR A 67 -2.08 7.81 6.67
C TYR A 67 -1.77 7.76 8.17
N ILE A 68 -1.29 6.64 8.71
CA ILE A 68 -1.20 6.45 10.15
C ILE A 68 0.21 6.28 10.68
N SER A 69 1.16 5.85 9.83
CA SER A 69 2.48 5.53 10.32
C SER A 69 3.44 6.70 10.17
N THR A 70 4.22 6.93 11.20
CA THR A 70 5.34 7.88 11.18
C THR A 70 6.63 7.22 10.68
N ARG A 71 6.72 5.90 10.80
CA ARG A 71 7.89 5.13 10.39
C ARG A 71 7.47 3.75 9.91
N ASN A 72 8.05 3.29 8.81
CA ASN A 72 7.70 2.03 8.15
C ASN A 72 8.91 1.10 8.13
N ALA A 73 8.66 -0.18 8.28
CA ALA A 73 9.61 -1.25 8.01
C ALA A 73 9.03 -2.15 6.91
N ILE A 74 9.80 -2.35 5.84
CA ILE A 74 9.41 -3.26 4.75
C ILE A 74 10.05 -4.61 5.02
N MET A 75 9.22 -5.65 5.10
CA MET A 75 9.65 -7.02 5.34
C MET A 75 9.51 -7.86 4.07
N LYS A 76 10.53 -8.65 3.74
CA LYS A 76 10.52 -9.62 2.64
C LYS A 76 11.17 -10.92 3.10
N ALA A 77 10.48 -12.04 2.90
CA ALA A 77 10.97 -13.38 3.27
C ALA A 77 11.50 -13.47 4.72
N GLY A 78 10.80 -12.82 5.67
CA GLY A 78 11.18 -12.83 7.09
C GLY A 78 12.28 -11.84 7.48
N GLU A 79 12.83 -11.07 6.53
CA GLU A 79 13.88 -10.09 6.78
C GLU A 79 13.36 -8.66 6.57
N ILE A 80 13.83 -7.71 7.39
CA ILE A 80 13.58 -6.29 7.18
C ILE A 80 14.54 -5.78 6.12
N VAL A 81 14.00 -5.39 4.96
CA VAL A 81 14.79 -4.95 3.80
C VAL A 81 14.97 -3.43 3.74
N ASP A 82 14.08 -2.65 4.32
CA ASP A 82 14.21 -1.20 4.44
C ASP A 82 13.41 -0.66 5.62
N VAL A 83 13.86 0.47 6.19
CA VAL A 83 13.19 1.17 7.30
C VAL A 83 13.32 2.67 7.11
N GLY A 84 12.20 3.40 7.25
CA GLY A 84 12.22 4.85 7.14
C GLY A 84 10.84 5.47 7.29
N THR A 85 10.78 6.80 7.22
CA THR A 85 9.53 7.51 6.98
C THR A 85 9.03 7.23 5.56
N THR A 86 7.75 7.43 5.30
CA THR A 86 7.20 7.30 3.94
C THR A 86 8.00 8.15 2.94
N ALA A 87 8.32 9.40 3.29
CA ALA A 87 9.08 10.30 2.43
C ALA A 87 10.52 9.82 2.14
N GLU A 88 11.19 9.20 3.11
CA GLU A 88 12.52 8.62 2.91
C GLU A 88 12.47 7.38 2.01
N LEU A 89 11.48 6.54 2.22
CA LEU A 89 11.33 5.28 1.50
C LEU A 89 10.98 5.51 0.02
N VAL A 90 10.03 6.38 -0.29
CA VAL A 90 9.60 6.64 -1.68
C VAL A 90 10.71 7.28 -2.53
N LYS A 91 11.65 7.98 -1.92
CA LYS A 91 12.84 8.51 -2.61
C LYS A 91 13.71 7.42 -3.25
N ARG A 92 13.63 6.16 -2.80
CA ARG A 92 14.37 5.03 -3.39
C ARG A 92 14.01 4.78 -4.86
N ILE A 93 12.80 5.18 -5.22
CA ILE A 93 12.25 4.99 -6.58
C ILE A 93 11.90 6.32 -7.26
N GLU A 94 12.44 7.44 -6.77
CA GLU A 94 12.30 8.73 -7.44
C GLU A 94 12.87 8.66 -8.86
N GLY A 95 12.10 9.15 -9.85
CA GLY A 95 12.46 9.07 -11.26
C GLY A 95 12.22 7.70 -11.92
N LYS A 96 11.71 6.69 -11.18
CA LYS A 96 11.43 5.34 -11.71
C LYS A 96 9.95 5.04 -11.91
N VAL A 97 9.08 5.98 -11.59
CA VAL A 97 7.64 5.87 -11.75
C VAL A 97 7.20 6.76 -12.89
N TRP A 98 6.58 6.17 -13.90
CA TRP A 98 6.24 6.82 -15.16
C TRP A 98 4.74 6.76 -15.41
N ASN A 99 4.21 7.84 -15.99
CA ASN A 99 2.85 7.89 -16.54
C ASN A 99 2.89 8.23 -18.00
N CYS A 100 2.03 7.60 -18.80
CA CYS A 100 1.76 7.99 -20.18
C CYS A 100 0.33 7.60 -20.57
N ILE A 101 -0.16 8.25 -21.63
CA ILE A 101 -1.43 7.91 -22.27
C ILE A 101 -1.09 7.28 -23.63
N ILE A 102 -1.63 6.09 -23.86
CA ILE A 102 -1.40 5.33 -25.10
C ILE A 102 -2.74 4.93 -25.73
N PRO A 103 -2.78 4.66 -27.06
CA PRO A 103 -3.94 4.01 -27.66
C PRO A 103 -4.20 2.64 -27.04
N THR A 104 -5.45 2.29 -26.78
CA THR A 104 -5.83 0.98 -26.17
C THR A 104 -5.29 -0.20 -26.97
N SER A 105 -5.15 -0.04 -28.30
CA SER A 105 -4.59 -1.08 -29.17
C SER A 105 -3.13 -1.43 -28.88
N LYS A 106 -2.37 -0.53 -28.24
CA LYS A 106 -0.96 -0.76 -27.84
C LYS A 106 -0.82 -1.37 -26.46
N LEU A 107 -1.89 -1.42 -25.67
CA LEU A 107 -1.84 -1.91 -24.29
C LEU A 107 -1.28 -3.34 -24.18
N PRO A 108 -1.69 -4.33 -25.01
CA PRO A 108 -1.15 -5.69 -24.90
C PRO A 108 0.37 -5.79 -25.13
N GLU A 109 0.90 -4.97 -26.04
CA GLU A 109 2.34 -4.89 -26.26
C GLU A 109 3.07 -4.28 -25.05
N CYS A 110 2.49 -3.24 -24.46
CA CYS A 110 3.04 -2.60 -23.27
C CYS A 110 3.03 -3.54 -22.05
N GLU A 111 1.96 -4.31 -21.84
CA GLU A 111 1.85 -5.29 -20.74
C GLU A 111 2.91 -6.39 -20.82
N MET A 112 3.34 -6.78 -22.02
CA MET A 112 4.41 -7.77 -22.20
C MET A 112 5.81 -7.22 -21.93
N ARG A 113 6.01 -5.91 -22.05
CA ARG A 113 7.33 -5.27 -21.97
C ARG A 113 7.54 -4.47 -20.70
N LEU A 114 6.47 -3.91 -20.14
CA LEU A 114 6.52 -2.96 -19.05
C LEU A 114 5.90 -3.55 -17.80
N ARG A 115 6.42 -3.11 -16.68
CA ARG A 115 5.82 -3.40 -15.38
C ARG A 115 4.74 -2.37 -15.09
N ILE A 116 3.56 -2.56 -15.70
CA ILE A 116 2.40 -1.72 -15.47
C ILE A 116 1.83 -2.02 -14.09
N ILE A 117 1.69 -0.99 -13.27
CA ILE A 117 1.17 -1.07 -11.90
C ILE A 117 -0.23 -0.47 -11.75
N ASN A 118 -0.65 0.34 -12.70
CA ASN A 118 -2.00 0.87 -12.76
C ASN A 118 -2.38 1.21 -14.20
N GLN A 119 -3.65 1.03 -14.55
CA GLN A 119 -4.22 1.45 -15.82
C GLN A 119 -5.61 2.01 -15.62
N ARG A 120 -5.95 3.04 -16.40
CA ARG A 120 -7.26 3.69 -16.39
C ARG A 120 -7.69 4.03 -17.80
N GLY A 121 -8.88 3.59 -18.20
CA GLY A 121 -9.49 3.98 -19.46
C GLY A 121 -9.67 5.51 -19.53
N GLU A 122 -9.32 6.08 -20.66
CA GLU A 122 -9.51 7.49 -21.01
C GLU A 122 -10.45 7.59 -22.21
N ASP A 123 -10.93 8.79 -22.52
CA ASP A 123 -11.75 9.03 -23.70
C ASP A 123 -10.99 8.73 -25.00
N HIS A 124 -11.72 8.60 -26.11
CA HIS A 124 -11.15 8.43 -27.46
C HIS A 124 -10.29 7.18 -27.66
N ASN A 125 -10.69 6.06 -27.03
CA ASN A 125 -9.98 4.77 -27.16
C ASN A 125 -8.52 4.84 -26.73
N GLN A 126 -8.28 5.58 -25.64
CA GLN A 126 -7.00 5.73 -24.97
C GLN A 126 -7.00 5.09 -23.58
N VAL A 127 -5.82 4.80 -23.07
CA VAL A 127 -5.60 4.31 -21.72
C VAL A 127 -4.41 5.02 -21.09
N SER A 128 -4.60 5.53 -19.90
CA SER A 128 -3.53 6.03 -19.05
C SER A 128 -2.91 4.85 -18.32
N ILE A 129 -1.60 4.70 -18.41
CA ILE A 129 -0.84 3.67 -17.72
C ILE A 129 0.18 4.30 -16.76
N ARG A 130 0.33 3.68 -15.60
CA ARG A 130 1.40 3.94 -14.64
C ARG A 130 2.30 2.72 -14.59
N TYR A 131 3.60 2.90 -14.80
CA TYR A 131 4.54 1.78 -14.85
C TYR A 131 5.85 2.10 -14.14
N LEU A 132 6.58 1.06 -13.79
CA LEU A 132 7.87 1.12 -13.12
C LEU A 132 8.99 0.77 -14.10
N SER A 133 9.96 1.67 -14.25
CA SER A 133 11.18 1.44 -15.04
C SER A 133 12.30 2.39 -14.59
N GLU A 134 13.55 1.96 -14.73
CA GLU A 134 14.74 2.79 -14.53
C GLU A 134 14.79 3.97 -15.53
N HIS A 135 14.22 3.80 -16.72
CA HIS A 135 14.23 4.77 -17.81
C HIS A 135 12.86 4.89 -18.45
N SER A 136 12.65 5.98 -19.21
CA SER A 136 11.46 6.11 -20.05
C SER A 136 11.48 5.05 -21.16
N GLU A 137 10.46 4.20 -21.18
CA GLU A 137 10.29 3.13 -22.19
C GLU A 137 9.32 3.54 -23.31
N ILE A 138 8.59 4.64 -23.13
CA ILE A 138 7.58 5.13 -24.05
C ILE A 138 7.81 6.61 -24.32
N ASP A 139 7.82 6.99 -25.60
CA ASP A 139 7.91 8.40 -25.99
C ASP A 139 6.73 9.20 -25.41
N GLY A 140 7.05 10.34 -24.81
CA GLY A 140 6.06 11.19 -24.16
C GLY A 140 5.65 10.75 -22.75
N ALA A 141 6.23 9.68 -22.21
CA ALA A 141 6.04 9.35 -20.80
C ALA A 141 6.71 10.40 -19.90
N VAL A 142 6.02 10.73 -18.81
CA VAL A 142 6.50 11.68 -17.81
C VAL A 142 6.70 10.99 -16.48
N THR A 143 7.74 11.39 -15.75
CA THR A 143 7.92 10.93 -14.39
C THR A 143 6.83 11.49 -13.50
N THR A 144 6.41 10.72 -12.51
CA THR A 144 5.42 11.13 -11.53
C THR A 144 5.91 10.84 -10.13
N GLU A 145 5.36 11.57 -9.16
CA GLU A 145 5.71 11.39 -7.75
C GLU A 145 5.41 9.95 -7.30
N PRO A 146 6.41 9.27 -6.72
CA PRO A 146 6.23 7.90 -6.24
C PRO A 146 5.38 7.85 -4.97
N ARG A 147 4.67 6.75 -4.78
CA ARG A 147 3.92 6.40 -3.58
C ARG A 147 4.55 5.19 -2.90
N LEU A 148 4.18 4.95 -1.65
CA LEU A 148 4.67 3.78 -0.92
C LEU A 148 4.24 2.47 -1.60
N GLU A 149 3.05 2.44 -2.21
CA GLU A 149 2.57 1.31 -3.01
C GLU A 149 3.46 1.03 -4.24
N ASP A 150 3.95 2.06 -4.91
CA ASP A 150 4.88 1.91 -6.03
C ASP A 150 6.20 1.29 -5.57
N LEU A 151 6.71 1.72 -4.41
CA LEU A 151 7.90 1.14 -3.82
C LEU A 151 7.67 -0.33 -3.43
N TYR A 152 6.53 -0.64 -2.82
CA TYR A 152 6.17 -2.02 -2.51
C TYR A 152 6.19 -2.87 -3.78
N LEU A 153 5.50 -2.42 -4.83
CA LEU A 153 5.49 -3.11 -6.12
C LEU A 153 6.88 -3.16 -6.77
N TRP A 154 7.76 -2.20 -6.54
CA TRP A 154 9.15 -2.25 -7.00
C TRP A 154 9.94 -3.36 -6.34
N LEU A 155 9.81 -3.51 -5.03
CA LEU A 155 10.55 -4.50 -4.23
C LEU A 155 9.99 -5.93 -4.36
N PHE A 156 8.67 -6.05 -4.64
CA PHE A 156 7.96 -7.32 -4.78
C PHE A 156 7.41 -7.47 -6.21
N PRO A 157 8.21 -7.95 -7.17
CA PRO A 157 7.72 -8.28 -8.51
C PRO A 157 6.62 -9.34 -8.43
N GLN A 158 5.55 -9.20 -9.24
CA GLN A 158 4.42 -10.15 -9.24
C GLN A 158 4.84 -11.60 -9.49
N THR A 159 5.96 -11.82 -10.19
CA THR A 159 6.57 -13.14 -10.36
C THR A 159 7.05 -13.80 -9.06
N ASP A 160 7.31 -13.01 -8.01
CA ASP A 160 7.70 -13.53 -6.69
C ASP A 160 6.46 -13.84 -5.83
N LEU A 161 5.36 -13.09 -5.98
CA LEU A 161 4.12 -13.28 -5.22
C LEU A 161 3.42 -14.61 -5.55
N GLU A 162 3.48 -15.06 -6.82
CA GLU A 162 2.90 -16.35 -7.23
C GLU A 162 3.67 -17.59 -6.69
N LYS A 163 4.85 -17.40 -6.13
CA LYS A 163 5.67 -18.49 -5.56
C LYS A 163 5.47 -18.69 -4.06
N GLU A 164 4.98 -17.66 -3.35
CA GLU A 164 4.74 -17.74 -1.90
C GLU A 164 3.39 -18.40 -1.56
N ASP A 165 2.44 -18.47 -2.52
CA ASP A 165 1.13 -19.12 -2.35
C ASP A 165 1.12 -20.62 -2.75
N ARG A 166 2.28 -21.25 -2.94
CA ARG A 166 2.42 -22.69 -3.20
C ARG A 166 3.25 -23.36 -2.13
#